data_86b26b8b4d8d696c1c60fbe292b20c4c
#
_entry.id   86b26b8b4d8d696c1c60fbe292b20c4c
#
_cell.length_a   1.000
_cell.length_b   1.000
_cell.length_c   1.000
_cell.angle_alpha   90.00
_cell.angle_beta   90.00
_cell.angle_gamma   90.00
#
_symmetry.space_group_name_H-M   'P 1'
#
loop_
_entity.id
_entity.type
_entity.pdbx_description
1 polymer ?
#
loop_
_entity_poly.entity_id
_entity_poly.type
_entity_poly.pdbx_seq_one_letter_code
_entity_poly.pdbx_strand_id
1 'polypeptide(L)'
;MIEVKEVATCRQRREFLDFPNKLYKGNPCYAPALMMDERKIFRKDYHYYDTSEAVYYNAYKDGKMAGRISGILQRSSNEKWGQKRVRFTRFDVIDDFDVAKALLETVEAWARQKGMDTVCGPLGFSDLEREGLLIEGFDQMSTFEEQYNAPYYQTFIEKLGYEKEVDWTESQLRPTKDPETLEEMKKMSDFVMKRYKLHFGPAKSTKEFLKLYADDLFELLDKSYDQIYGTVPFTKGMKKLMLDNFNLIIDLDHVAVILDENNKAVCLGICFPGIAKPLQRSGGRLTPLTLLKVLHKIKHPDVIDLALIGVDPEYLNRGISVVFAYELTKMLQAPGIKYADTNLNLEDNYAILNLWKRFDRFENKRRRSYTKKIA
;
A
#
# COMPACT_ATOMS: atom_id res chain seq x y z
N MET A 1 -15.36 -7.40 31.46
CA MET A 1 -13.90 -7.52 31.68
C MET A 1 -13.18 -7.56 30.33
N ILE A 2 -12.09 -6.79 30.16
CA ILE A 2 -11.27 -6.81 28.94
C ILE A 2 -10.05 -7.69 29.19
N GLU A 3 -9.75 -8.58 28.25
CA GLU A 3 -8.61 -9.49 28.28
C GLU A 3 -7.88 -9.44 26.94
N VAL A 4 -6.57 -9.15 26.94
CA VAL A 4 -5.72 -9.18 25.74
C VAL A 4 -4.87 -10.45 25.76
N LYS A 5 -4.91 -11.22 24.68
CA LYS A 5 -4.19 -12.50 24.54
C LYS A 5 -3.29 -12.47 23.33
N GLU A 6 -2.07 -12.95 23.48
CA GLU A 6 -1.21 -13.24 22.34
C GLU A 6 -1.79 -14.38 21.49
N VAL A 7 -1.68 -14.24 20.17
CA VAL A 7 -2.25 -15.18 19.20
C VAL A 7 -1.33 -16.39 19.04
N ALA A 8 -1.61 -17.46 19.77
CA ALA A 8 -0.82 -18.69 19.74
C ALA A 8 -1.53 -19.84 19.01
N THR A 9 -2.85 -20.01 19.22
CA THR A 9 -3.61 -21.16 18.72
C THR A 9 -4.20 -20.94 17.33
N CYS A 10 -4.51 -22.04 16.62
CA CYS A 10 -5.20 -21.98 15.32
C CYS A 10 -6.57 -21.25 15.40
N ARG A 11 -7.27 -21.39 16.52
CA ARG A 11 -8.55 -20.69 16.75
C ARG A 11 -8.31 -19.18 16.83
N GLN A 12 -7.35 -18.73 17.65
CA GLN A 12 -7.02 -17.31 17.80
C GLN A 12 -6.53 -16.70 16.49
N ARG A 13 -5.72 -17.43 15.70
CA ARG A 13 -5.28 -16.99 14.35
C ARG A 13 -6.46 -16.77 13.42
N ARG A 14 -7.46 -17.68 13.44
CA ARG A 14 -8.67 -17.51 12.64
C ARG A 14 -9.49 -16.31 13.12
N GLU A 15 -9.65 -16.14 14.43
CA GLU A 15 -10.35 -15.00 15.02
C GLU A 15 -9.66 -13.68 14.62
N PHE A 16 -8.32 -13.62 14.71
CA PHE A 16 -7.51 -12.47 14.29
C PHE A 16 -7.74 -12.12 12.82
N LEU A 17 -7.64 -13.10 11.93
CA LEU A 17 -7.77 -12.87 10.48
C LEU A 17 -9.19 -12.49 10.04
N ASP A 18 -10.21 -13.07 10.70
CA ASP A 18 -11.61 -12.88 10.33
C ASP A 18 -12.25 -11.65 11.01
N PHE A 19 -11.61 -11.06 12.02
CA PHE A 19 -12.19 -9.99 12.81
C PHE A 19 -12.59 -8.76 11.99
N PRO A 20 -11.73 -8.16 11.11
CA PRO A 20 -12.13 -6.99 10.33
C PRO A 20 -13.30 -7.27 9.38
N ASN A 21 -13.38 -8.48 8.81
CA ASN A 21 -14.50 -8.87 7.97
C ASN A 21 -15.83 -8.93 8.73
N LYS A 22 -15.78 -9.18 10.04
CA LYS A 22 -16.96 -9.17 10.91
C LYS A 22 -17.29 -7.75 11.36
N LEU A 23 -16.27 -6.98 11.74
CA LEU A 23 -16.39 -5.61 12.22
C LEU A 23 -17.01 -4.70 11.15
N TYR A 24 -16.50 -4.79 9.93
CA TYR A 24 -16.95 -3.95 8.81
C TYR A 24 -17.99 -4.63 7.92
N LYS A 25 -18.67 -5.66 8.42
CA LYS A 25 -19.69 -6.38 7.65
C LYS A 25 -20.79 -5.42 7.18
N GLY A 26 -20.99 -5.36 5.87
CA GLY A 26 -22.02 -4.51 5.24
C GLY A 26 -21.55 -3.08 4.95
N ASN A 27 -20.36 -2.68 5.36
CA ASN A 27 -19.80 -1.39 4.99
C ASN A 27 -19.38 -1.40 3.50
N PRO A 28 -19.94 -0.52 2.65
CA PRO A 28 -19.66 -0.50 1.21
C PRO A 28 -18.25 0.01 0.87
N CYS A 29 -17.59 0.69 1.81
CA CYS A 29 -16.26 1.30 1.62
C CYS A 29 -15.12 0.38 2.09
N TYR A 30 -15.40 -0.67 2.86
CA TYR A 30 -14.41 -1.61 3.33
C TYR A 30 -13.98 -2.59 2.22
N ALA A 31 -12.69 -2.61 1.89
CA ALA A 31 -12.06 -3.61 1.04
C ALA A 31 -11.23 -4.59 1.88
N PRO A 32 -11.56 -5.88 1.91
CA PRO A 32 -10.76 -6.85 2.63
C PRO A 32 -9.43 -7.10 1.91
N ALA A 33 -8.37 -7.37 2.70
CA ALA A 33 -7.13 -7.89 2.16
C ALA A 33 -7.32 -9.25 1.50
N LEU A 34 -6.40 -9.60 0.61
CA LEU A 34 -6.31 -10.98 0.13
C LEU A 34 -5.99 -11.91 1.30
N MET A 35 -6.93 -12.78 1.65
CA MET A 35 -6.82 -13.68 2.79
C MET A 35 -5.63 -14.65 2.67
N MET A 36 -5.22 -14.97 1.45
CA MET A 36 -4.05 -15.81 1.21
C MET A 36 -2.76 -15.13 1.65
N ASP A 37 -2.65 -13.80 1.52
CA ASP A 37 -1.49 -13.01 1.92
C ASP A 37 -1.53 -12.76 3.43
N GLU A 38 -2.67 -12.37 3.98
CA GLU A 38 -2.82 -12.16 5.42
C GLU A 38 -2.48 -13.41 6.25
N ARG A 39 -2.71 -14.62 5.73
CA ARG A 39 -2.33 -15.87 6.41
C ARG A 39 -0.83 -16.11 6.48
N LYS A 40 -0.05 -15.51 5.58
CA LYS A 40 1.42 -15.68 5.52
C LYS A 40 2.11 -15.16 6.79
N ILE A 41 1.53 -14.15 7.47
CA ILE A 41 2.09 -13.59 8.71
C ILE A 41 2.26 -14.61 9.85
N PHE A 42 1.51 -15.71 9.84
CA PHE A 42 1.61 -16.77 10.84
C PHE A 42 2.55 -17.92 10.43
N ARG A 43 3.22 -17.80 9.28
CA ARG A 43 4.21 -18.79 8.85
C ARG A 43 5.57 -18.41 9.40
N LYS A 44 6.33 -19.42 9.83
CA LYS A 44 7.70 -19.20 10.33
C LYS A 44 8.66 -18.73 9.24
N ASP A 45 8.38 -19.10 7.99
CA ASP A 45 9.16 -18.77 6.79
C ASP A 45 8.62 -17.53 6.06
N TYR A 46 7.86 -16.67 6.76
CA TYR A 46 7.40 -15.41 6.17
C TYR A 46 8.57 -14.46 5.96
N HIS A 47 8.81 -14.05 4.72
CA HIS A 47 10.03 -13.39 4.29
C HIS A 47 10.35 -12.07 5.02
N TYR A 48 9.36 -11.38 5.57
CA TYR A 48 9.62 -10.20 6.38
C TYR A 48 10.29 -10.52 7.72
N TYR A 49 10.22 -11.76 8.21
CA TYR A 49 10.90 -12.17 9.45
C TYR A 49 12.41 -12.31 9.31
N ASP A 50 12.96 -12.23 8.10
CA ASP A 50 14.42 -12.15 7.88
C ASP A 50 15.00 -10.89 8.56
N THR A 51 14.23 -9.79 8.62
CA THR A 51 14.67 -8.49 9.16
C THR A 51 13.80 -7.95 10.29
N SER A 52 12.76 -8.68 10.71
CA SER A 52 11.81 -8.21 11.72
C SER A 52 11.38 -9.28 12.69
N GLU A 53 10.81 -8.83 13.81
CA GLU A 53 10.01 -9.66 14.72
C GLU A 53 8.60 -9.08 14.78
N ALA A 54 7.58 -9.93 14.97
CA ALA A 54 6.23 -9.46 15.15
C ALA A 54 5.49 -10.24 16.22
N VAL A 55 4.54 -9.58 16.86
CA VAL A 55 3.63 -10.14 17.84
C VAL A 55 2.19 -9.76 17.46
N TYR A 56 1.25 -10.64 17.75
CA TYR A 56 -0.14 -10.49 17.37
C TYR A 56 -1.01 -10.68 18.60
N TYR A 57 -1.97 -9.79 18.82
CA TYR A 57 -2.87 -9.82 19.97
C TYR A 57 -4.34 -9.76 19.56
N ASN A 58 -5.15 -10.54 20.24
CA ASN A 58 -6.61 -10.46 20.25
C ASN A 58 -7.10 -9.86 21.56
N ALA A 59 -7.99 -8.87 21.50
CA ALA A 59 -8.71 -8.39 22.67
C ALA A 59 -10.10 -8.99 22.74
N TYR A 60 -10.48 -9.42 23.93
CA TYR A 60 -11.81 -9.96 24.22
C TYR A 60 -12.47 -9.08 25.28
N LYS A 61 -13.74 -8.71 25.08
CA LYS A 61 -14.60 -8.06 26.07
C LYS A 61 -15.74 -9.00 26.42
N ASP A 62 -15.83 -9.38 27.69
CA ASP A 62 -16.82 -10.32 28.19
C ASP A 62 -16.86 -11.64 27.37
N GLY A 63 -15.67 -12.17 27.07
CA GLY A 63 -15.48 -13.40 26.30
C GLY A 63 -15.70 -13.32 24.79
N LYS A 64 -16.08 -12.15 24.26
CA LYS A 64 -16.28 -11.91 22.82
C LYS A 64 -15.12 -11.15 22.24
N MET A 65 -14.69 -11.52 21.04
CA MET A 65 -13.65 -10.81 20.29
C MET A 65 -14.08 -9.35 20.07
N ALA A 66 -13.26 -8.41 20.52
CA ALA A 66 -13.55 -6.98 20.52
C ALA A 66 -12.49 -6.15 19.76
N GLY A 67 -11.31 -6.72 19.50
CA GLY A 67 -10.27 -6.04 18.74
C GLY A 67 -9.05 -6.90 18.46
N ARG A 68 -8.18 -6.42 17.59
CA ARG A 68 -6.90 -7.03 17.27
C ARG A 68 -5.84 -5.95 17.04
N ILE A 69 -4.57 -6.30 17.23
CA ILE A 69 -3.43 -5.45 16.90
C ILE A 69 -2.19 -6.32 16.64
N SER A 70 -1.25 -5.80 15.84
CA SER A 70 0.09 -6.35 15.69
C SER A 70 1.13 -5.35 16.14
N GLY A 71 2.19 -5.81 16.79
CA GLY A 71 3.42 -5.06 17.00
C GLY A 71 4.51 -5.62 16.10
N ILE A 72 5.30 -4.76 15.45
CA ILE A 72 6.40 -5.13 14.55
C ILE A 72 7.66 -4.39 14.98
N LEU A 73 8.70 -5.12 15.31
CA LEU A 73 10.07 -4.60 15.46
C LEU A 73 10.80 -4.81 14.13
N GLN A 74 10.84 -3.77 13.30
CA GLN A 74 11.53 -3.79 12.01
C GLN A 74 12.98 -3.35 12.21
N ARG A 75 13.89 -4.32 12.35
CA ARG A 75 15.31 -4.07 12.69
C ARG A 75 16.04 -3.29 11.60
N SER A 76 15.87 -3.68 10.34
CA SER A 76 16.57 -2.99 9.23
C SER A 76 16.11 -1.55 9.05
N SER A 77 14.82 -1.25 9.31
CA SER A 77 14.34 0.14 9.32
C SER A 77 14.92 0.94 10.48
N ASN A 78 14.90 0.37 11.70
CA ASN A 78 15.50 1.02 12.87
C ASN A 78 16.99 1.32 12.68
N GLU A 79 17.72 0.38 12.08
CA GLU A 79 19.14 0.54 11.75
C GLU A 79 19.35 1.62 10.69
N LYS A 80 18.60 1.56 9.57
CA LYS A 80 18.67 2.53 8.48
C LYS A 80 18.44 3.96 8.96
N TRP A 81 17.43 4.17 9.82
CA TRP A 81 17.01 5.50 10.27
C TRP A 81 17.59 5.91 11.64
N GLY A 82 18.42 5.09 12.27
CA GLY A 82 18.99 5.35 13.60
C GLY A 82 17.92 5.47 14.70
N GLN A 83 16.85 4.67 14.63
CA GLN A 83 15.65 4.78 15.48
C GLN A 83 15.51 3.58 16.41
N LYS A 84 14.76 3.77 17.52
CA LYS A 84 14.40 2.72 18.48
C LYS A 84 12.87 2.62 18.57
N ARG A 85 12.21 2.12 17.51
CA ARG A 85 10.77 2.09 17.47
C ARG A 85 10.17 0.71 17.13
N VAL A 86 8.96 0.51 17.63
CA VAL A 86 8.05 -0.56 17.22
C VAL A 86 6.95 0.05 16.39
N ARG A 87 6.58 -0.60 15.30
CA ARG A 87 5.41 -0.26 14.49
C ARG A 87 4.20 -1.01 15.02
N PHE A 88 3.02 -0.37 15.11
CA PHE A 88 1.77 -1.09 15.24
C PHE A 88 1.03 -1.12 13.91
N THR A 89 0.30 -2.22 13.66
CA THR A 89 -0.53 -2.40 12.45
C THR A 89 -1.67 -3.36 12.74
N ARG A 90 -2.53 -3.62 11.74
CA ARG A 90 -3.69 -4.51 11.88
C ARG A 90 -4.49 -4.17 13.13
N PHE A 91 -4.56 -2.87 13.43
CA PHE A 91 -5.31 -2.33 14.55
C PHE A 91 -6.77 -2.20 14.13
N ASP A 92 -7.58 -3.15 14.57
CA ASP A 92 -9.04 -3.16 14.38
C ASP A 92 -9.72 -3.34 15.73
N VAL A 93 -10.67 -2.47 16.07
CA VAL A 93 -11.33 -2.45 17.37
C VAL A 93 -12.79 -2.01 17.22
N ILE A 94 -13.69 -2.57 18.05
CA ILE A 94 -15.06 -2.04 18.17
C ILE A 94 -15.04 -0.61 18.71
N ASP A 95 -16.15 0.12 18.61
CA ASP A 95 -16.28 1.46 19.20
C ASP A 95 -16.27 1.39 20.73
N ASP A 96 -15.05 1.18 21.27
CA ASP A 96 -14.79 1.01 22.70
C ASP A 96 -13.38 1.46 23.03
N PHE A 97 -13.26 2.61 23.67
CA PHE A 97 -11.97 3.21 24.01
C PHE A 97 -11.10 2.35 24.92
N ASP A 98 -11.70 1.64 25.89
CA ASP A 98 -10.94 0.83 26.83
C ASP A 98 -10.33 -0.41 26.14
N VAL A 99 -11.00 -0.95 25.12
CA VAL A 99 -10.45 -2.04 24.29
C VAL A 99 -9.27 -1.51 23.45
N ALA A 100 -9.42 -0.35 22.82
CA ALA A 100 -8.35 0.29 22.05
C ALA A 100 -7.13 0.58 22.92
N LYS A 101 -7.37 1.14 24.12
CA LYS A 101 -6.34 1.41 25.13
C LYS A 101 -5.58 0.13 25.51
N ALA A 102 -6.29 -0.94 25.88
CA ALA A 102 -5.67 -2.18 26.29
C ALA A 102 -4.78 -2.80 25.18
N LEU A 103 -5.22 -2.71 23.90
CA LEU A 103 -4.44 -3.19 22.76
C LEU A 103 -3.16 -2.38 22.56
N LEU A 104 -3.24 -1.04 22.53
CA LEU A 104 -2.08 -0.17 22.31
C LEU A 104 -1.09 -0.25 23.49
N GLU A 105 -1.57 -0.22 24.73
CA GLU A 105 -0.72 -0.39 25.94
C GLU A 105 0.00 -1.76 25.92
N THR A 106 -0.61 -2.81 25.39
CA THR A 106 0.03 -4.13 25.24
C THR A 106 1.20 -4.07 24.25
N VAL A 107 1.05 -3.36 23.12
CA VAL A 107 2.14 -3.15 22.16
C VAL A 107 3.22 -2.25 22.74
N GLU A 108 2.87 -1.21 23.49
CA GLU A 108 3.82 -0.35 24.19
C GLU A 108 4.65 -1.14 25.23
N ALA A 109 4.00 -2.04 25.99
CA ALA A 109 4.69 -2.90 26.95
C ALA A 109 5.66 -3.86 26.24
N TRP A 110 5.26 -4.45 25.12
CA TRP A 110 6.13 -5.28 24.30
C TRP A 110 7.31 -4.48 23.72
N ALA A 111 7.07 -3.25 23.26
CA ALA A 111 8.12 -2.37 22.75
C ALA A 111 9.17 -2.06 23.84
N ARG A 112 8.74 -1.75 25.08
CA ARG A 112 9.66 -1.57 26.24
C ARG A 112 10.47 -2.81 26.52
N GLN A 113 9.87 -4.00 26.50
CA GLN A 113 10.58 -5.29 26.67
C GLN A 113 11.66 -5.50 25.60
N LYS A 114 11.45 -4.97 24.38
CA LYS A 114 12.43 -5.02 23.29
C LYS A 114 13.46 -3.88 23.33
N GLY A 115 13.42 -3.03 24.36
CA GLY A 115 14.35 -1.89 24.52
C GLY A 115 14.08 -0.73 23.56
N MET A 116 12.85 -0.65 23.05
CA MET A 116 12.43 0.45 22.19
C MET A 116 11.78 1.58 22.99
N ASP A 117 11.93 2.81 22.53
CA ASP A 117 11.47 4.02 23.22
C ASP A 117 10.28 4.70 22.53
N THR A 118 9.86 4.19 21.37
CA THR A 118 8.83 4.79 20.56
C THR A 118 7.91 3.72 19.95
N VAL A 119 6.62 4.01 19.91
CA VAL A 119 5.62 3.23 19.12
C VAL A 119 5.06 4.14 18.07
N CYS A 120 4.97 3.68 16.81
CA CYS A 120 4.44 4.42 15.68
C CYS A 120 3.53 3.57 14.81
N GLY A 121 2.68 4.19 14.02
CA GLY A 121 1.78 3.50 13.10
C GLY A 121 0.41 4.17 12.90
N PRO A 122 -0.52 3.47 12.22
CA PRO A 122 -0.35 2.12 11.66
C PRO A 122 0.68 2.04 10.53
N LEU A 123 1.61 1.09 10.62
CA LEU A 123 2.64 0.84 9.61
C LEU A 123 2.89 -0.67 9.50
N GLY A 124 2.93 -1.19 8.27
CA GLY A 124 3.24 -2.59 8.00
C GLY A 124 4.73 -2.95 8.18
N PHE A 125 5.11 -4.12 7.68
CA PHE A 125 6.50 -4.57 7.69
C PHE A 125 7.40 -3.69 6.81
N SER A 126 6.83 -3.11 5.74
CA SER A 126 7.50 -2.15 4.86
C SER A 126 6.50 -1.11 4.38
N ASP A 127 6.98 -0.09 3.69
CA ASP A 127 6.22 0.92 2.97
C ASP A 127 5.37 0.37 1.79
N LEU A 128 5.56 -0.89 1.43
CA LEU A 128 4.74 -1.60 0.42
C LEU A 128 3.60 -2.42 1.06
N GLU A 129 3.39 -2.30 2.35
CA GLU A 129 2.22 -2.85 3.05
C GLU A 129 1.27 -1.72 3.46
N ARG A 130 0.14 -2.09 4.05
CA ARG A 130 -0.87 -1.14 4.51
C ARG A 130 -0.31 -0.16 5.53
N GLU A 131 -0.45 1.11 5.24
CA GLU A 131 0.03 2.21 6.07
C GLU A 131 -1.07 3.22 6.36
N GLY A 132 -0.92 3.90 7.49
CA GLY A 132 -1.76 5.03 7.88
C GLY A 132 -3.18 4.68 8.32
N LEU A 133 -3.65 5.41 9.30
CA LEU A 133 -5.03 5.44 9.74
C LEU A 133 -5.83 6.33 8.81
N LEU A 134 -6.96 5.87 8.28
CA LEU A 134 -7.88 6.72 7.52
C LEU A 134 -8.44 7.80 8.45
N ILE A 135 -8.28 9.08 8.08
CA ILE A 135 -8.76 10.24 8.85
C ILE A 135 -9.76 11.10 8.06
N GLU A 136 -9.78 10.98 6.72
CA GLU A 136 -10.76 11.63 5.84
C GLU A 136 -11.16 10.68 4.71
N GLY A 137 -12.36 10.82 4.16
CA GLY A 137 -12.85 10.00 3.04
C GLY A 137 -13.43 8.65 3.47
N PHE A 138 -14.07 8.57 4.64
CA PHE A 138 -14.69 7.36 5.17
C PHE A 138 -15.84 6.82 4.31
N ASP A 139 -16.39 7.65 3.43
CA ASP A 139 -17.42 7.33 2.44
C ASP A 139 -16.85 6.86 1.09
N GLN A 140 -15.52 6.84 0.97
CA GLN A 140 -14.80 6.39 -0.21
C GLN A 140 -14.36 4.94 -0.07
N MET A 141 -14.46 4.16 -1.15
CA MET A 141 -14.03 2.78 -1.16
C MET A 141 -12.50 2.70 -1.06
N SER A 142 -12.00 1.91 -0.12
CA SER A 142 -10.57 1.58 -0.05
C SER A 142 -10.16 0.69 -1.22
N THR A 143 -8.93 0.80 -1.70
CA THR A 143 -8.32 -0.22 -2.53
C THR A 143 -8.12 -1.50 -1.73
N PHE A 144 -7.81 -2.62 -2.35
CA PHE A 144 -7.56 -3.86 -1.61
C PHE A 144 -6.22 -3.85 -0.86
N GLU A 145 -5.34 -2.93 -1.21
CA GLU A 145 -4.03 -2.73 -0.58
C GLU A 145 -4.09 -1.78 0.62
N GLU A 146 -5.19 -1.05 0.78
CA GLU A 146 -5.34 -0.05 1.82
C GLU A 146 -6.22 -0.52 2.97
N GLN A 147 -5.90 -0.05 4.18
CA GLN A 147 -6.70 -0.35 5.37
C GLN A 147 -7.90 0.59 5.45
N TYR A 148 -9.09 0.04 5.71
CA TYR A 148 -10.26 0.81 6.15
C TYR A 148 -10.34 0.80 7.68
N ASN A 149 -10.75 1.91 8.28
CA ASN A 149 -11.11 2.02 9.68
C ASN A 149 -12.26 3.01 9.87
N ALA A 150 -12.95 2.92 11.00
CA ALA A 150 -14.02 3.83 11.37
C ALA A 150 -13.49 5.17 11.92
N PRO A 151 -14.29 6.27 11.89
CA PRO A 151 -13.85 7.60 12.33
C PRO A 151 -13.39 7.68 13.79
N TYR A 152 -13.98 6.89 14.70
CA TYR A 152 -13.64 6.93 16.13
C TYR A 152 -12.18 6.54 16.46
N TYR A 153 -11.49 5.86 15.56
CA TYR A 153 -10.09 5.44 15.78
C TYR A 153 -9.16 6.62 16.01
N GLN A 154 -9.31 7.70 15.24
CA GLN A 154 -8.52 8.91 15.39
C GLN A 154 -8.64 9.46 16.82
N THR A 155 -9.88 9.63 17.30
CA THR A 155 -10.15 10.11 18.65
C THR A 155 -9.51 9.22 19.71
N PHE A 156 -9.53 7.90 19.53
CA PHE A 156 -8.95 6.96 20.50
C PHE A 156 -7.42 7.07 20.56
N ILE A 157 -6.77 7.09 19.40
CA ILE A 157 -5.30 7.17 19.31
C ILE A 157 -4.81 8.50 19.90
N GLU A 158 -5.44 9.62 19.55
CA GLU A 158 -5.08 10.95 20.04
C GLU A 158 -5.29 11.08 21.57
N LYS A 159 -6.39 10.54 22.12
CA LYS A 159 -6.63 10.48 23.56
C LYS A 159 -5.59 9.65 24.32
N LEU A 160 -4.93 8.69 23.66
CA LEU A 160 -3.87 7.89 24.24
C LEU A 160 -2.48 8.55 24.14
N GLY A 161 -2.44 9.81 23.68
CA GLY A 161 -1.21 10.61 23.62
C GLY A 161 -0.33 10.31 22.42
N TYR A 162 -0.88 9.73 21.36
CA TYR A 162 -0.21 9.62 20.08
C TYR A 162 -0.37 10.93 19.30
N GLU A 163 0.70 11.38 18.68
CA GLU A 163 0.76 12.61 17.88
C GLU A 163 0.95 12.29 16.40
N LYS A 164 0.51 13.20 15.54
CA LYS A 164 0.75 13.11 14.08
C LYS A 164 2.24 12.95 13.81
N GLU A 165 2.60 12.00 12.95
CA GLU A 165 3.96 11.87 12.41
C GLU A 165 3.99 12.30 10.94
N VAL A 166 3.25 11.62 10.05
CA VAL A 166 3.11 11.98 8.63
C VAL A 166 1.68 11.75 8.16
N ASP A 167 1.28 12.50 7.14
CA ASP A 167 0.04 12.26 6.39
C ASP A 167 0.35 11.80 4.97
N TRP A 168 -0.56 10.99 4.45
CA TRP A 168 -0.65 10.65 3.03
C TRP A 168 -1.98 11.13 2.47
N THR A 169 -1.96 11.54 1.20
CA THR A 169 -3.15 11.85 0.43
C THR A 169 -3.36 10.82 -0.66
N GLU A 170 -4.61 10.47 -0.92
CA GLU A 170 -5.03 9.65 -2.05
C GLU A 170 -5.95 10.47 -2.95
N SER A 171 -5.92 10.21 -4.24
CA SER A 171 -6.71 10.97 -5.20
C SER A 171 -7.26 10.08 -6.31
N GLN A 172 -8.43 10.43 -6.79
CA GLN A 172 -8.96 9.91 -8.05
C GLN A 172 -8.49 10.79 -9.20
N LEU A 173 -7.88 10.18 -10.19
CA LEU A 173 -7.37 10.85 -11.38
C LEU A 173 -8.20 10.46 -12.60
N ARG A 174 -8.60 11.47 -13.36
CA ARG A 174 -9.23 11.33 -14.69
C ARG A 174 -8.39 12.09 -15.71
N PRO A 175 -8.44 11.71 -16.99
CA PRO A 175 -7.83 12.52 -18.03
C PRO A 175 -8.35 13.96 -17.96
N THR A 176 -7.46 14.93 -18.11
CA THR A 176 -7.90 16.31 -18.26
C THR A 176 -8.81 16.46 -19.48
N LYS A 177 -9.80 17.31 -19.37
CA LYS A 177 -10.70 17.65 -20.50
C LYS A 177 -10.14 18.81 -21.36
N ASP A 178 -9.07 19.43 -20.90
CA ASP A 178 -8.42 20.53 -21.63
C ASP A 178 -7.55 19.98 -22.77
N PRO A 179 -7.91 20.26 -24.04
CA PRO A 179 -7.16 19.77 -25.20
C PRO A 179 -5.74 20.34 -25.28
N GLU A 180 -5.53 21.57 -24.80
CA GLU A 180 -4.22 22.22 -24.84
C GLU A 180 -3.25 21.48 -23.91
N THR A 181 -3.66 21.20 -22.68
CA THR A 181 -2.89 20.39 -21.72
C THR A 181 -2.55 19.01 -22.27
N LEU A 182 -3.49 18.32 -22.93
CA LEU A 182 -3.23 17.03 -23.54
C LEU A 182 -2.20 17.10 -24.67
N GLU A 183 -2.32 18.10 -25.54
CA GLU A 183 -1.39 18.31 -26.65
C GLU A 183 0.01 18.69 -26.14
N GLU A 184 0.11 19.53 -25.10
CA GLU A 184 1.36 19.87 -24.46
C GLU A 184 2.04 18.65 -23.82
N MET A 185 1.27 17.82 -23.09
CA MET A 185 1.79 16.58 -22.50
C MET A 185 2.36 15.67 -23.58
N LYS A 186 1.64 15.50 -24.70
CA LYS A 186 2.08 14.69 -25.83
C LYS A 186 3.39 15.24 -26.43
N LYS A 187 3.41 16.52 -26.79
CA LYS A 187 4.61 17.17 -27.36
C LYS A 187 5.82 17.05 -26.44
N MET A 188 5.62 17.27 -25.14
CA MET A 188 6.69 17.15 -24.17
C MET A 188 7.15 15.70 -24.01
N SER A 189 6.24 14.74 -23.97
CA SER A 189 6.55 13.30 -23.95
C SER A 189 7.40 12.91 -25.17
N ASP A 190 6.94 13.24 -26.37
CA ASP A 190 7.65 12.96 -27.63
C ASP A 190 9.05 13.63 -27.65
N PHE A 191 9.15 14.87 -27.17
CA PHE A 191 10.43 15.57 -27.04
C PHE A 191 11.39 14.87 -26.10
N VAL A 192 10.94 14.47 -24.89
CA VAL A 192 11.76 13.78 -23.88
C VAL A 192 12.24 12.44 -24.41
N MET A 193 11.33 11.64 -24.98
CA MET A 193 11.66 10.34 -25.58
C MET A 193 12.72 10.46 -26.66
N LYS A 194 12.59 11.44 -27.57
CA LYS A 194 13.54 11.69 -28.65
C LYS A 194 14.87 12.27 -28.13
N ARG A 195 14.80 13.25 -27.22
CA ARG A 195 15.99 13.97 -26.69
C ARG A 195 16.96 13.03 -26.00
N TYR A 196 16.42 12.09 -25.21
CA TYR A 196 17.21 11.16 -24.40
C TYR A 196 17.29 9.76 -25.02
N LYS A 197 16.85 9.60 -26.28
CA LYS A 197 16.84 8.32 -27.02
C LYS A 197 16.18 7.18 -26.25
N LEU A 198 15.06 7.52 -25.58
CA LEU A 198 14.30 6.57 -24.79
C LEU A 198 13.34 5.77 -25.68
N HIS A 199 13.02 4.54 -25.24
CA HIS A 199 12.03 3.72 -25.89
C HIS A 199 11.31 2.82 -24.89
N PHE A 200 10.12 2.32 -25.25
CA PHE A 200 9.38 1.40 -24.40
C PHE A 200 9.98 0.00 -24.48
N GLY A 201 10.13 -0.65 -23.33
CA GLY A 201 10.58 -2.03 -23.22
C GLY A 201 9.47 -3.00 -23.67
N PRO A 202 9.75 -3.89 -24.63
CA PRO A 202 8.77 -4.86 -25.10
C PRO A 202 8.60 -6.02 -24.12
N ALA A 203 7.37 -6.53 -23.98
CA ALA A 203 7.08 -7.81 -23.34
C ALA A 203 5.81 -8.41 -23.97
N LYS A 204 5.79 -9.73 -24.16
CA LYS A 204 4.67 -10.46 -24.77
C LYS A 204 3.76 -11.13 -23.73
N SER A 205 4.21 -11.20 -22.48
CA SER A 205 3.47 -11.80 -21.37
C SER A 205 3.97 -11.25 -20.05
N THR A 206 3.13 -11.30 -18.99
CA THR A 206 3.53 -10.93 -17.63
C THR A 206 4.76 -11.70 -17.16
N LYS A 207 4.84 -12.98 -17.48
CA LYS A 207 6.02 -13.81 -17.14
C LYS A 207 7.29 -13.33 -17.83
N GLU A 208 7.21 -12.94 -19.10
CA GLU A 208 8.35 -12.37 -19.84
C GLU A 208 8.73 -11.01 -19.28
N PHE A 209 7.75 -10.14 -19.00
CA PHE A 209 7.95 -8.86 -18.38
C PHE A 209 8.73 -8.98 -17.06
N LEU A 210 8.26 -9.82 -16.14
CA LEU A 210 8.93 -10.04 -14.86
C LEU A 210 10.35 -10.65 -15.05
N LYS A 211 10.52 -11.54 -16.04
CA LYS A 211 11.83 -12.11 -16.32
C LYS A 211 12.84 -11.07 -16.86
N LEU A 212 12.38 -10.15 -17.70
CA LEU A 212 13.24 -9.14 -18.32
C LEU A 212 13.56 -7.99 -17.37
N TYR A 213 12.59 -7.53 -16.56
CA TYR A 213 12.66 -6.25 -15.88
C TYR A 213 12.56 -6.32 -14.34
N ALA A 214 12.50 -7.53 -13.74
CA ALA A 214 12.38 -7.64 -12.28
C ALA A 214 13.59 -7.07 -11.54
N ASP A 215 14.81 -7.31 -12.01
CA ASP A 215 16.02 -6.79 -11.38
C ASP A 215 16.09 -5.26 -11.52
N ASP A 216 15.78 -4.74 -12.69
CA ASP A 216 15.70 -3.29 -12.94
C ASP A 216 14.61 -2.62 -12.08
N LEU A 217 13.44 -3.29 -11.94
CA LEU A 217 12.37 -2.81 -11.06
C LEU A 217 12.89 -2.58 -9.64
N PHE A 218 13.53 -3.59 -9.05
CA PHE A 218 14.03 -3.47 -7.69
C PHE A 218 15.19 -2.48 -7.57
N GLU A 219 16.07 -2.37 -8.59
CA GLU A 219 17.10 -1.34 -8.60
C GLU A 219 16.49 0.07 -8.63
N LEU A 220 15.47 0.30 -9.47
CA LEU A 220 14.76 1.58 -9.53
C LEU A 220 14.00 1.89 -8.24
N LEU A 221 13.34 0.89 -7.64
CA LEU A 221 12.64 1.10 -6.37
C LEU A 221 13.62 1.41 -5.23
N ASP A 222 14.73 0.63 -5.10
CA ASP A 222 15.75 0.89 -4.08
C ASP A 222 16.30 2.33 -4.22
N LYS A 223 16.53 2.83 -5.46
CA LYS A 223 17.02 4.21 -5.69
C LYS A 223 15.95 5.28 -5.46
N SER A 224 14.73 5.02 -5.93
CA SER A 224 13.65 6.03 -5.90
C SER A 224 13.04 6.19 -4.52
N TYR A 225 13.02 5.11 -3.72
CA TYR A 225 12.32 5.04 -2.45
C TYR A 225 13.25 5.12 -1.23
N ASP A 226 14.57 5.21 -1.45
CA ASP A 226 15.55 5.20 -0.36
C ASP A 226 15.27 6.23 0.74
N GLN A 227 14.78 7.40 0.38
CA GLN A 227 14.47 8.50 1.30
C GLN A 227 12.98 8.60 1.70
N ILE A 228 12.14 7.67 1.22
CA ILE A 228 10.71 7.70 1.55
C ILE A 228 10.50 7.18 2.98
N TYR A 229 9.58 7.83 3.70
CA TYR A 229 9.19 7.44 5.06
C TYR A 229 8.73 5.98 5.10
N GLY A 230 9.18 5.25 6.12
CA GLY A 230 8.78 3.85 6.32
C GLY A 230 9.55 2.82 5.50
N THR A 231 10.35 3.25 4.53
CA THR A 231 11.09 2.35 3.61
C THR A 231 11.98 1.36 4.36
N VAL A 232 12.00 0.16 3.83
CA VAL A 232 12.81 -0.96 4.30
C VAL A 232 13.60 -1.53 3.13
N PRO A 233 14.93 -1.75 3.26
CA PRO A 233 15.72 -2.36 2.20
C PRO A 233 15.18 -3.75 1.80
N PHE A 234 15.11 -4.01 0.50
CA PHE A 234 14.59 -5.28 -0.01
C PHE A 234 15.53 -6.46 0.27
N THR A 235 15.03 -7.49 0.94
CA THR A 235 15.71 -8.80 0.98
C THR A 235 15.35 -9.63 -0.26
N LYS A 236 16.14 -10.68 -0.54
CA LYS A 236 15.81 -11.64 -1.61
C LYS A 236 14.42 -12.27 -1.42
N GLY A 237 14.06 -12.55 -0.17
CA GLY A 237 12.76 -13.11 0.18
C GLY A 237 11.62 -12.15 -0.09
N MET A 238 11.77 -10.86 0.26
CA MET A 238 10.77 -9.83 -0.02
C MET A 238 10.59 -9.62 -1.54
N LYS A 239 11.69 -9.55 -2.31
CA LYS A 239 11.64 -9.48 -3.78
C LYS A 239 10.86 -10.66 -4.37
N LYS A 240 11.14 -11.87 -3.91
CA LYS A 240 10.42 -13.08 -4.36
C LYS A 240 8.92 -13.00 -4.02
N LEU A 241 8.56 -12.62 -2.79
CA LEU A 241 7.16 -12.50 -2.37
C LEU A 241 6.40 -11.51 -3.26
N MET A 242 7.01 -10.37 -3.56
CA MET A 242 6.45 -9.33 -4.41
C MET A 242 6.23 -9.81 -5.85
N LEU A 243 7.22 -10.50 -6.45
CA LEU A 243 7.11 -11.06 -7.79
C LEU A 243 6.02 -12.15 -7.88
N ASP A 244 5.92 -13.02 -6.86
CA ASP A 244 4.87 -14.04 -6.78
C ASP A 244 3.47 -13.39 -6.74
N ASN A 245 3.29 -12.28 -6.02
CA ASN A 245 2.04 -11.54 -5.98
C ASN A 245 1.77 -10.81 -7.31
N PHE A 246 2.76 -10.17 -7.89
CA PHE A 246 2.64 -9.45 -9.17
C PHE A 246 2.23 -10.38 -10.32
N ASN A 247 2.78 -11.58 -10.37
CA ASN A 247 2.42 -12.55 -11.40
C ASN A 247 0.93 -12.92 -11.40
N LEU A 248 0.21 -12.67 -10.30
CA LEU A 248 -1.22 -12.94 -10.17
C LEU A 248 -2.11 -11.79 -10.70
N ILE A 249 -1.66 -10.54 -10.53
CA ILE A 249 -2.52 -9.35 -10.71
C ILE A 249 -2.06 -8.39 -11.80
N ILE A 250 -0.81 -8.48 -12.26
CA ILE A 250 -0.30 -7.62 -13.35
C ILE A 250 -0.95 -8.02 -14.69
N ASP A 251 -1.45 -7.01 -15.40
CA ASP A 251 -1.79 -7.08 -16.82
C ASP A 251 -0.87 -6.13 -17.61
N LEU A 252 -0.37 -6.56 -18.77
CA LEU A 252 0.60 -5.78 -19.56
C LEU A 252 0.07 -4.44 -20.05
N ASP A 253 -1.26 -4.33 -20.21
CA ASP A 253 -1.90 -3.08 -20.62
C ASP A 253 -1.82 -1.99 -19.53
N HIS A 254 -1.38 -2.37 -18.30
CA HIS A 254 -1.31 -1.49 -17.14
C HIS A 254 0.10 -1.35 -16.57
N VAL A 255 1.12 -1.70 -17.37
CA VAL A 255 2.53 -1.51 -17.01
C VAL A 255 3.29 -0.78 -18.11
N ALA A 256 4.27 0.02 -17.72
CA ALA A 256 5.17 0.67 -18.67
C ALA A 256 6.60 0.58 -18.16
N VAL A 257 7.52 0.21 -19.05
CA VAL A 257 8.96 0.29 -18.85
C VAL A 257 9.54 1.20 -19.90
N ILE A 258 10.31 2.17 -19.48
CA ILE A 258 11.06 3.08 -20.36
C ILE A 258 12.54 2.75 -20.23
N LEU A 259 13.17 2.48 -21.36
CA LEU A 259 14.56 2.08 -21.48
C LEU A 259 15.38 3.21 -22.13
N ASP A 260 16.66 3.32 -21.78
CA ASP A 260 17.64 4.16 -22.47
C ASP A 260 18.19 3.48 -23.74
N GLU A 261 19.11 4.15 -24.43
CA GLU A 261 19.76 3.64 -25.65
C GLU A 261 20.57 2.36 -25.42
N ASN A 262 20.91 2.01 -24.17
CA ASN A 262 21.63 0.81 -23.79
C ASN A 262 20.68 -0.32 -23.32
N ASN A 263 19.36 -0.13 -23.46
CA ASN A 263 18.31 -1.02 -22.94
C ASN A 263 18.28 -1.14 -21.41
N LYS A 264 18.81 -0.16 -20.68
CA LYS A 264 18.67 -0.09 -19.22
C LYS A 264 17.35 0.59 -18.86
N ALA A 265 16.60 0.02 -17.92
CA ALA A 265 15.38 0.64 -17.44
C ALA A 265 15.69 1.94 -16.65
N VAL A 266 15.06 3.03 -17.06
CA VAL A 266 15.19 4.36 -16.43
C VAL A 266 13.89 4.83 -15.78
N CYS A 267 12.77 4.23 -16.17
CA CYS A 267 11.48 4.42 -15.50
C CYS A 267 10.64 3.16 -15.64
N LEU A 268 9.92 2.83 -14.58
CA LEU A 268 8.97 1.72 -14.57
C LEU A 268 7.73 2.14 -13.79
N GLY A 269 6.56 1.94 -14.39
CA GLY A 269 5.26 2.16 -13.77
C GLY A 269 4.42 0.88 -13.77
N ILE A 270 3.84 0.55 -12.63
CA ILE A 270 2.94 -0.58 -12.46
C ILE A 270 1.62 -0.08 -11.91
N CYS A 271 0.54 -0.44 -12.57
CA CYS A 271 -0.82 -0.21 -12.10
C CYS A 271 -1.57 -1.54 -12.04
N PHE A 272 -2.54 -1.63 -11.15
CA PHE A 272 -3.39 -2.81 -11.02
C PHE A 272 -4.83 -2.50 -11.39
N PRO A 273 -5.53 -3.42 -12.04
CA PRO A 273 -6.97 -3.38 -12.11
C PRO A 273 -7.59 -3.39 -10.71
N GLY A 274 -8.49 -2.46 -10.40
CA GLY A 274 -9.12 -2.35 -9.08
C GLY A 274 -9.98 -3.57 -8.75
N ILE A 275 -9.50 -4.44 -7.87
CA ILE A 275 -10.15 -5.71 -7.50
C ILE A 275 -10.87 -5.68 -6.14
N ALA A 276 -10.90 -4.55 -5.46
CA ALA A 276 -11.52 -4.41 -4.14
C ALA A 276 -12.98 -4.89 -4.10
N LYS A 277 -13.79 -4.46 -5.07
CA LYS A 277 -15.22 -4.80 -5.16
C LYS A 277 -15.53 -6.30 -5.29
N PRO A 278 -14.86 -7.08 -6.16
CA PRO A 278 -14.97 -8.54 -6.16
C PRO A 278 -14.64 -9.21 -4.83
N LEU A 279 -13.68 -8.68 -4.09
CA LEU A 279 -13.19 -9.27 -2.83
C LEU A 279 -14.13 -9.05 -1.64
N GLN A 280 -14.94 -7.98 -1.64
CA GLN A 280 -15.80 -7.62 -0.49
C GLN A 280 -16.68 -8.77 -0.03
N ARG A 281 -17.42 -9.41 -0.95
CA ARG A 281 -18.40 -10.46 -0.60
C ARG A 281 -17.76 -11.73 -0.07
N SER A 282 -16.53 -12.01 -0.44
CA SER A 282 -15.78 -13.21 -0.02
C SER A 282 -14.92 -12.99 1.22
N GLY A 283 -14.85 -11.75 1.72
CA GLY A 283 -13.93 -11.37 2.79
C GLY A 283 -12.47 -11.61 2.41
N GLY A 284 -12.10 -11.28 1.16
CA GLY A 284 -10.75 -11.44 0.63
C GLY A 284 -10.36 -12.87 0.24
N ARG A 285 -11.30 -13.84 0.28
CA ARG A 285 -11.04 -15.23 -0.09
C ARG A 285 -11.24 -15.44 -1.58
N LEU A 286 -10.25 -16.03 -2.27
CA LEU A 286 -10.34 -16.40 -3.67
C LEU A 286 -11.10 -17.73 -3.84
N THR A 287 -12.41 -17.71 -3.54
CA THR A 287 -13.29 -18.84 -3.91
C THR A 287 -13.38 -18.95 -5.44
N PRO A 288 -13.79 -20.10 -6.03
CA PRO A 288 -13.89 -20.22 -7.49
C PRO A 288 -14.71 -19.09 -8.13
N LEU A 289 -15.85 -18.72 -7.52
CA LEU A 289 -16.69 -17.62 -8.03
C LEU A 289 -16.00 -16.24 -7.87
N THR A 290 -15.29 -16.01 -6.76
CA THR A 290 -14.54 -14.77 -6.56
C THR A 290 -13.38 -14.67 -7.53
N LEU A 291 -12.67 -15.78 -7.76
CA LEU A 291 -11.56 -15.83 -8.72
C LEU A 291 -12.05 -15.48 -10.14
N LEU A 292 -13.17 -16.06 -10.59
CA LEU A 292 -13.74 -15.71 -11.89
C LEU A 292 -14.09 -14.22 -11.99
N LYS A 293 -14.64 -13.62 -10.93
CA LYS A 293 -14.93 -12.17 -10.90
C LYS A 293 -13.66 -11.32 -10.89
N VAL A 294 -12.62 -11.73 -10.18
CA VAL A 294 -11.32 -11.04 -10.18
C VAL A 294 -10.68 -11.12 -11.56
N LEU A 295 -10.63 -12.30 -12.18
CA LEU A 295 -10.10 -12.48 -13.55
C LEU A 295 -10.87 -11.65 -14.58
N HIS A 296 -12.22 -11.62 -14.48
CA HIS A 296 -13.03 -10.77 -15.32
C HIS A 296 -12.69 -9.28 -15.12
N LYS A 297 -12.49 -8.86 -13.86
CA LYS A 297 -12.16 -7.47 -13.52
C LYS A 297 -10.75 -7.07 -13.99
N ILE A 298 -9.80 -8.00 -13.97
CA ILE A 298 -8.45 -7.78 -14.54
C ILE A 298 -8.55 -7.51 -16.06
N LYS A 299 -9.40 -8.23 -16.77
CA LYS A 299 -9.57 -8.05 -18.22
C LYS A 299 -10.49 -6.88 -18.61
N HIS A 300 -11.37 -6.46 -17.72
CA HIS A 300 -12.33 -5.38 -17.95
C HIS A 300 -12.37 -4.44 -16.73
N PRO A 301 -11.29 -3.71 -16.45
CA PRO A 301 -11.24 -2.79 -15.33
C PRO A 301 -12.16 -1.59 -15.55
N ASP A 302 -12.79 -1.11 -14.48
CA ASP A 302 -13.46 0.19 -14.44
C ASP A 302 -12.77 1.19 -13.52
N VAL A 303 -11.84 0.70 -12.69
CA VAL A 303 -10.93 1.46 -11.84
C VAL A 303 -9.54 0.87 -11.98
N ILE A 304 -8.54 1.74 -11.97
CA ILE A 304 -7.12 1.38 -11.96
C ILE A 304 -6.52 1.85 -10.63
N ASP A 305 -5.88 0.95 -9.91
CA ASP A 305 -5.13 1.28 -8.70
C ASP A 305 -3.66 1.54 -9.10
N LEU A 306 -3.15 2.77 -8.88
CA LEU A 306 -1.75 3.08 -9.14
C LEU A 306 -0.90 2.45 -8.04
N ALA A 307 0.00 1.54 -8.41
CA ALA A 307 0.75 0.77 -7.43
C ALA A 307 2.17 1.32 -7.22
N LEU A 308 3.00 1.26 -8.24
CA LEU A 308 4.41 1.60 -8.13
C LEU A 308 4.87 2.44 -9.31
N ILE A 309 5.74 3.42 -9.01
CA ILE A 309 6.50 4.15 -10.00
C ILE A 309 7.94 4.26 -9.53
N GLY A 310 8.87 3.67 -10.28
CA GLY A 310 10.31 3.84 -10.07
C GLY A 310 10.90 4.71 -11.19
N VAL A 311 11.67 5.72 -10.83
CA VAL A 311 12.36 6.59 -11.78
C VAL A 311 13.82 6.71 -11.36
N ASP A 312 14.74 6.46 -12.28
CA ASP A 312 16.16 6.69 -12.01
C ASP A 312 16.37 8.18 -11.67
N PRO A 313 17.01 8.51 -10.53
CA PRO A 313 17.19 9.89 -10.08
C PRO A 313 17.82 10.82 -11.12
N GLU A 314 18.66 10.30 -12.01
CA GLU A 314 19.27 11.09 -13.10
C GLU A 314 18.24 11.60 -14.12
N TYR A 315 17.08 10.93 -14.23
CA TYR A 315 16.01 11.26 -15.17
C TYR A 315 14.88 12.09 -14.55
N LEU A 316 14.80 12.20 -13.23
CA LEU A 316 13.73 12.98 -12.55
C LEU A 316 13.63 14.41 -13.07
N ASN A 317 14.77 15.09 -13.25
CA ASN A 317 14.83 16.47 -13.73
C ASN A 317 14.88 16.58 -15.27
N ARG A 318 14.75 15.45 -15.99
CA ARG A 318 14.77 15.41 -17.47
C ARG A 318 13.36 15.32 -18.07
N GLY A 319 12.31 15.43 -17.24
CA GLY A 319 10.92 15.44 -17.69
C GLY A 319 10.29 14.07 -17.91
N ILE A 320 10.92 12.97 -17.46
CA ILE A 320 10.39 11.61 -17.64
C ILE A 320 9.02 11.42 -16.99
N SER A 321 8.72 12.16 -15.93
CA SER A 321 7.41 12.17 -15.28
C SER A 321 6.27 12.58 -16.22
N VAL A 322 6.55 13.42 -17.23
CA VAL A 322 5.55 13.82 -18.24
C VAL A 322 5.28 12.66 -19.20
N VAL A 323 6.30 11.86 -19.53
CA VAL A 323 6.13 10.65 -20.35
C VAL A 323 5.21 9.70 -19.62
N PHE A 324 5.47 9.45 -18.32
CA PHE A 324 4.61 8.64 -17.48
C PHE A 324 3.16 9.18 -17.43
N ALA A 325 2.99 10.49 -17.19
CA ALA A 325 1.66 11.10 -17.13
C ALA A 325 0.90 10.97 -18.45
N TYR A 326 1.57 11.08 -19.58
CA TYR A 326 0.96 10.91 -20.89
C TYR A 326 0.54 9.46 -21.14
N GLU A 327 1.37 8.45 -20.78
CA GLU A 327 1.01 7.04 -20.87
C GLU A 327 -0.17 6.70 -19.94
N LEU A 328 -0.16 7.21 -18.70
CA LEU A 328 -1.29 7.06 -17.78
C LEU A 328 -2.57 7.67 -18.36
N THR A 329 -2.47 8.84 -18.99
CA THR A 329 -3.62 9.48 -19.64
C THR A 329 -4.19 8.60 -20.76
N LYS A 330 -3.35 8.02 -21.62
CA LYS A 330 -3.78 7.08 -22.67
C LYS A 330 -4.49 5.86 -22.09
N MET A 331 -3.93 5.28 -21.03
CA MET A 331 -4.54 4.15 -20.35
C MET A 331 -5.93 4.52 -19.79
N LEU A 332 -6.06 5.70 -19.15
CA LEU A 332 -7.33 6.15 -18.57
C LEU A 332 -8.38 6.53 -19.62
N GLN A 333 -7.99 6.79 -20.87
CA GLN A 333 -8.90 7.00 -21.98
C GLN A 333 -9.47 5.71 -22.59
N ALA A 334 -8.99 4.54 -22.14
CA ALA A 334 -9.49 3.26 -22.60
C ALA A 334 -11.00 3.09 -22.22
N PRO A 335 -11.80 2.47 -23.11
CA PRO A 335 -13.22 2.28 -22.86
C PRO A 335 -13.50 1.51 -21.56
N GLY A 336 -14.40 2.04 -20.73
CA GLY A 336 -14.84 1.42 -19.47
C GLY A 336 -14.10 1.89 -18.23
N ILE A 337 -12.91 2.50 -18.34
CA ILE A 337 -12.17 3.04 -17.20
C ILE A 337 -12.81 4.37 -16.76
N LYS A 338 -13.11 4.47 -15.47
CA LYS A 338 -13.73 5.66 -14.85
C LYS A 338 -12.71 6.63 -14.27
N TYR A 339 -11.70 6.09 -13.60
CA TYR A 339 -10.61 6.83 -12.96
C TYR A 339 -9.48 5.88 -12.55
N ALA A 340 -8.32 6.46 -12.21
CA ALA A 340 -7.33 5.79 -11.39
C ALA A 340 -7.41 6.28 -9.95
N ASP A 341 -7.33 5.36 -8.95
CA ASP A 341 -7.00 5.72 -7.58
C ASP A 341 -5.48 5.77 -7.42
N THR A 342 -4.97 6.87 -6.87
CA THR A 342 -3.55 6.91 -6.49
C THR A 342 -3.35 6.02 -5.28
N ASN A 343 -2.16 5.46 -5.16
CA ASN A 343 -1.71 4.91 -3.89
C ASN A 343 -1.36 6.06 -2.93
N LEU A 344 -0.85 5.73 -1.74
CA LEU A 344 -0.45 6.69 -0.72
C LEU A 344 0.63 7.64 -1.25
N ASN A 345 0.36 8.93 -1.22
CA ASN A 345 1.34 9.96 -1.56
C ASN A 345 1.61 10.79 -0.31
N LEU A 346 2.85 10.81 0.18
CA LEU A 346 3.25 11.67 1.29
C LEU A 346 2.86 13.12 1.04
N GLU A 347 2.36 13.80 2.05
CA GLU A 347 1.87 15.19 1.96
C GLU A 347 2.96 16.19 1.50
N ASP A 348 4.23 15.84 1.66
CA ASP A 348 5.40 16.62 1.27
C ASP A 348 6.11 16.10 0.01
N ASN A 349 5.62 15.04 -0.63
CA ASN A 349 6.14 14.56 -1.91
C ASN A 349 5.63 15.44 -3.07
N TYR A 350 6.12 16.67 -3.13
CA TYR A 350 5.71 17.65 -4.15
C TYR A 350 5.98 17.21 -5.58
N ALA A 351 6.93 16.31 -5.82
CA ALA A 351 7.23 15.81 -7.17
C ALA A 351 6.02 15.06 -7.74
N ILE A 352 5.47 14.11 -6.98
CA ILE A 352 4.32 13.33 -7.40
C ILE A 352 3.02 14.16 -7.34
N LEU A 353 2.84 14.98 -6.30
CA LEU A 353 1.65 15.82 -6.15
C LEU A 353 1.53 16.86 -7.30
N ASN A 354 2.66 17.41 -7.77
CA ASN A 354 2.67 18.31 -8.92
C ASN A 354 2.39 17.57 -10.24
N LEU A 355 2.79 16.30 -10.36
CA LEU A 355 2.46 15.47 -11.51
C LEU A 355 0.93 15.29 -11.64
N TRP A 356 0.25 15.05 -10.52
CA TRP A 356 -1.21 14.85 -10.49
C TRP A 356 -2.01 16.10 -10.87
N LYS A 357 -1.43 17.31 -10.82
CA LYS A 357 -2.09 18.55 -11.31
C LYS A 357 -2.37 18.57 -12.81
N ARG A 358 -1.77 17.65 -13.58
CA ARG A 358 -2.01 17.48 -15.02
C ARG A 358 -3.30 16.69 -15.34
N PHE A 359 -3.94 16.17 -14.31
CA PHE A 359 -5.17 15.40 -14.40
C PHE A 359 -6.35 16.16 -13.79
N ASP A 360 -7.58 15.78 -14.18
CA ASP A 360 -8.77 16.12 -13.40
C ASP A 360 -8.71 15.31 -12.11
N ARG A 361 -8.25 15.95 -11.02
CA ARG A 361 -7.90 15.35 -9.73
C ARG A 361 -8.96 15.65 -8.69
N PHE A 362 -9.39 14.60 -8.00
CA PHE A 362 -10.22 14.68 -6.80
C PHE A 362 -9.48 14.00 -5.63
N GLU A 363 -8.96 14.78 -4.66
CA GLU A 363 -8.40 14.22 -3.42
C GLU A 363 -9.56 13.64 -2.61
N ASN A 364 -9.54 12.33 -2.41
CA ASN A 364 -10.69 11.58 -1.91
C ASN A 364 -10.45 10.96 -0.53
N LYS A 365 -9.22 10.74 -0.12
CA LYS A 365 -8.89 10.15 1.18
C LYS A 365 -7.61 10.77 1.75
N ARG A 366 -7.50 10.77 3.08
CA ARG A 366 -6.29 11.13 3.81
C ARG A 366 -6.04 10.11 4.91
N ARG A 367 -4.77 9.75 5.07
CA ARG A 367 -4.32 8.82 6.09
C ARG A 367 -3.21 9.45 6.92
N ARG A 368 -3.06 8.97 8.16
CA ARG A 368 -2.07 9.49 9.11
C ARG A 368 -1.35 8.36 9.82
N SER A 369 -0.03 8.45 9.88
CA SER A 369 0.77 7.73 10.87
C SER A 369 0.90 8.56 12.13
N TYR A 370 0.84 7.88 13.26
CA TYR A 370 0.98 8.46 14.58
C TYR A 370 2.24 7.93 15.26
N THR A 371 2.77 8.71 16.20
CA THR A 371 3.93 8.33 16.99
C THR A 371 3.72 8.69 18.46
N LYS A 372 4.31 7.89 19.36
CA LYS A 372 4.29 8.16 20.81
C LYS A 372 5.60 7.71 21.43
N LYS A 373 6.23 8.60 22.21
CA LYS A 373 7.33 8.22 23.09
C LYS A 373 6.78 7.45 24.29
N ILE A 374 7.42 6.31 24.60
CA ILE A 374 6.97 5.38 25.64
C ILE A 374 8.03 5.16 26.73
N ALA A 375 8.97 6.08 26.84
CA ALA A 375 10.08 5.98 27.80
C ALA A 375 9.63 5.73 29.23
#